data_570754801248fbcbae14d8fb1f76f10e
#
_entry.id   570754801248fbcbae14d8fb1f76f10e
#
_cell.length_a   1.000
_cell.length_b   1.000
_cell.length_c   1.000
_cell.angle_alpha   90.00
_cell.angle_beta   90.00
_cell.angle_gamma   90.00
#
_symmetry.space_group_name_H-M   'P 1'
#
loop_
_entity.id
_entity.type
_entity.pdbx_description
1 polymer ?
#
loop_
_entity_poly.entity_id
_entity_poly.type
_entity_poly.pdbx_seq_one_letter_code
_entity_poly.pdbx_strand_id
1 'polypeptide(L)'
;VRAVVLGQDPYHGPGQAMGLSFSVPRGRKIPPSLRNIFKELAADVGCAVPSSGDLTPWARRGVLLLNTTLTVREHAANSHSKLGWQMLTTYVVEECMRAPQPVVFLAWGRPAVKLIAGAKARAEHALGELGGEERAAASAALACKFVLASTHPSPLSASRAAGDLPAFLGSRPFSRANELLSECGEEPIDWSLPA
;
A
#
# COMPACT_ATOMS: atom_id res chain seq x y z
N VAL A 1 -6.11 -10.71 -1.95
CA VAL A 1 -5.17 -9.60 -1.70
C VAL A 1 -3.97 -10.16 -0.96
N ARG A 2 -2.75 -9.86 -1.45
CA ARG A 2 -1.47 -10.32 -0.89
C ARG A 2 -0.62 -9.16 -0.36
N ALA A 3 -0.75 -8.00 -0.99
CA ALA A 3 -0.15 -6.75 -0.50
C ALA A 3 -1.15 -5.60 -0.59
N VAL A 4 -1.01 -4.61 0.29
CA VAL A 4 -1.80 -3.38 0.30
C VAL A 4 -0.86 -2.19 0.25
N VAL A 5 -1.05 -1.32 -0.74
CA VAL A 5 -0.35 -0.03 -0.87
C VAL A 5 -1.36 1.08 -0.69
N LEU A 6 -1.17 1.92 0.34
CA LEU A 6 -2.07 3.04 0.60
C LEU A 6 -1.50 4.35 0.05
N GLY A 7 -2.26 4.96 -0.87
CA GLY A 7 -2.09 6.35 -1.29
C GLY A 7 -2.98 7.29 -0.47
N GLN A 8 -2.84 8.59 -0.68
CA GLN A 8 -3.61 9.62 0.00
C GLN A 8 -4.92 9.90 -0.75
N ASP A 9 -4.83 10.47 -1.93
CA ASP A 9 -5.94 10.82 -2.82
C ASP A 9 -5.54 10.60 -4.28
N PRO A 10 -6.49 10.58 -5.23
CA PRO A 10 -6.17 10.44 -6.64
C PRO A 10 -5.35 11.64 -7.16
N TYR A 11 -4.60 11.43 -8.22
CA TYR A 11 -4.00 12.55 -8.95
C TYR A 11 -5.09 13.49 -9.46
N HIS A 12 -4.87 14.79 -9.27
CA HIS A 12 -5.86 15.83 -9.54
C HIS A 12 -5.74 16.51 -10.92
N GLY A 13 -4.78 16.10 -11.73
CA GLY A 13 -4.67 16.57 -13.11
C GLY A 13 -5.57 15.78 -14.06
N PRO A 14 -6.08 16.42 -15.12
CA PRO A 14 -6.99 15.78 -16.07
C PRO A 14 -6.43 14.48 -16.67
N GLY A 15 -7.19 13.39 -16.56
CA GLY A 15 -6.84 12.09 -17.11
C GLY A 15 -5.60 11.42 -16.49
N GLN A 16 -5.20 11.82 -15.29
CA GLN A 16 -4.09 11.17 -14.55
C GLN A 16 -4.58 10.00 -13.70
N ALA A 17 -5.66 10.17 -12.94
CA ALA A 17 -6.20 9.11 -12.09
C ALA A 17 -6.84 8.01 -12.95
N MET A 18 -6.68 6.74 -12.52
CA MET A 18 -7.22 5.57 -13.21
C MET A 18 -7.83 4.52 -12.27
N GLY A 19 -8.16 4.91 -11.04
CA GLY A 19 -8.78 4.03 -10.05
C GLY A 19 -7.80 3.21 -9.20
N LEU A 20 -6.49 3.32 -9.44
CA LEU A 20 -5.43 2.66 -8.68
C LEU A 20 -4.51 3.72 -8.08
N SER A 21 -4.19 3.60 -6.78
CA SER A 21 -3.28 4.53 -6.12
C SER A 21 -1.90 4.55 -6.79
N PHE A 22 -1.28 5.72 -6.90
CA PHE A 22 0.00 5.97 -7.56
C PHE A 22 0.04 5.71 -9.06
N SER A 23 -0.94 5.02 -9.65
CA SER A 23 -0.98 4.64 -11.06
C SER A 23 -1.48 5.76 -11.95
N VAL A 24 -0.94 5.83 -13.17
CA VAL A 24 -1.45 6.68 -14.26
C VAL A 24 -1.60 5.87 -15.55
N PRO A 25 -2.53 6.23 -16.44
CA PRO A 25 -2.71 5.53 -17.71
C PRO A 25 -1.42 5.54 -18.56
N ARG A 26 -1.29 4.54 -19.43
CA ARG A 26 -0.19 4.48 -20.41
C ARG A 26 -0.13 5.76 -21.25
N GLY A 27 1.09 6.19 -21.56
CA GLY A 27 1.34 7.42 -22.32
C GLY A 27 1.23 8.72 -21.50
N ARG A 28 0.88 8.63 -20.21
CA ARG A 28 0.93 9.79 -19.30
C ARG A 28 2.29 9.94 -18.66
N LYS A 29 2.70 11.18 -18.43
CA LYS A 29 3.95 11.50 -17.72
C LYS A 29 3.93 10.85 -16.33
N ILE A 30 4.96 10.09 -16.01
CA ILE A 30 5.11 9.42 -14.70
C ILE A 30 5.24 10.48 -13.60
N PRO A 31 4.35 10.47 -12.59
CA PRO A 31 4.38 11.43 -11.49
C PRO A 31 5.63 11.30 -10.61
N PRO A 32 6.03 12.37 -9.90
CA PRO A 32 7.27 12.36 -9.10
C PRO A 32 7.33 11.26 -8.04
N SER A 33 6.24 11.00 -7.32
CA SER A 33 6.19 9.91 -6.32
C SER A 33 6.36 8.55 -6.97
N LEU A 34 5.71 8.32 -8.13
CA LEU A 34 5.83 7.06 -8.85
C LEU A 34 7.25 6.85 -9.42
N ARG A 35 7.95 7.93 -9.84
CA ARG A 35 9.36 7.82 -10.22
C ARG A 35 10.24 7.34 -9.06
N ASN A 36 9.99 7.81 -7.84
CA ASN A 36 10.72 7.33 -6.67
C ASN A 36 10.36 5.88 -6.33
N ILE A 37 9.09 5.48 -6.51
CA ILE A 37 8.68 4.08 -6.38
C ILE A 37 9.45 3.20 -7.37
N PHE A 38 9.55 3.60 -8.64
CA PHE A 38 10.29 2.86 -9.66
C PHE A 38 11.80 2.85 -9.41
N LYS A 39 12.38 3.94 -8.87
CA LYS A 39 13.78 3.98 -8.46
C LYS A 39 14.06 2.96 -7.35
N GLU A 40 13.21 2.92 -6.33
CA GLU A 40 13.33 1.95 -5.24
C GLU A 40 13.08 0.52 -5.74
N LEU A 41 12.08 0.32 -6.59
CA LEU A 41 11.79 -0.97 -7.19
C LEU A 41 13.01 -1.55 -7.92
N ALA A 42 13.62 -0.77 -8.81
CA ALA A 42 14.79 -1.20 -9.57
C ALA A 42 16.00 -1.51 -8.65
N ALA A 43 16.21 -0.71 -7.61
CA ALA A 43 17.30 -0.90 -6.66
C ALA A 43 17.07 -2.13 -5.74
N ASP A 44 15.82 -2.40 -5.35
CA ASP A 44 15.45 -3.44 -4.40
C ASP A 44 15.38 -4.84 -5.04
N VAL A 45 14.75 -4.95 -6.22
CA VAL A 45 14.52 -6.26 -6.87
C VAL A 45 15.29 -6.44 -8.18
N GLY A 46 16.09 -5.47 -8.60
CA GLY A 46 16.97 -5.58 -9.77
C GLY A 46 16.25 -5.60 -11.12
N CYS A 47 14.98 -5.18 -11.18
CA CYS A 47 14.23 -5.13 -12.44
C CYS A 47 14.55 -3.84 -13.24
N ALA A 48 14.25 -3.85 -14.54
CA ALA A 48 14.32 -2.66 -15.37
C ALA A 48 13.37 -1.57 -14.85
N VAL A 49 13.79 -0.30 -14.99
CA VAL A 49 12.91 0.83 -14.64
C VAL A 49 11.76 0.89 -15.64
N PRO A 50 10.49 0.85 -15.16
CA PRO A 50 9.33 0.85 -16.05
C PRO A 50 9.23 2.14 -16.88
N SER A 51 8.87 2.00 -18.15
CA SER A 51 8.60 3.13 -19.06
C SER A 51 7.18 3.70 -18.94
N SER A 52 6.27 2.91 -18.37
CA SER A 52 4.85 3.26 -18.18
C SER A 52 4.49 3.38 -16.70
N GLY A 53 3.63 4.35 -16.36
CA GLY A 53 3.09 4.51 -15.00
C GLY A 53 1.87 3.63 -14.69
N ASP A 54 1.52 2.67 -15.54
CA ASP A 54 0.38 1.78 -15.36
C ASP A 54 0.71 0.62 -14.41
N LEU A 55 0.16 0.65 -13.19
CA LEU A 55 0.33 -0.36 -12.17
C LEU A 55 -0.73 -1.49 -12.21
N THR A 56 -1.55 -1.55 -13.25
CA THR A 56 -2.53 -2.64 -13.44
C THR A 56 -1.92 -4.04 -13.29
N PRO A 57 -0.67 -4.33 -13.75
CA PRO A 57 -0.06 -5.64 -13.52
C PRO A 57 0.09 -5.99 -12.03
N TRP A 58 0.41 -5.04 -11.17
CA TRP A 58 0.47 -5.28 -9.73
C TRP A 58 -0.92 -5.62 -9.16
N ALA A 59 -1.96 -4.88 -9.58
CA ALA A 59 -3.33 -5.17 -9.14
C ALA A 59 -3.76 -6.60 -9.51
N ARG A 60 -3.43 -7.05 -10.73
CA ARG A 60 -3.70 -8.42 -11.19
C ARG A 60 -2.92 -9.50 -10.42
N ARG A 61 -1.80 -9.15 -9.81
CA ARG A 61 -0.96 -10.03 -8.99
C ARG A 61 -1.31 -9.99 -7.50
N GLY A 62 -2.47 -9.39 -7.15
CA GLY A 62 -2.98 -9.37 -5.79
C GLY A 62 -2.53 -8.18 -4.95
N VAL A 63 -2.01 -7.11 -5.56
CA VAL A 63 -1.68 -5.87 -4.85
C VAL A 63 -2.89 -4.93 -4.85
N LEU A 64 -3.45 -4.66 -3.69
CA LEU A 64 -4.50 -3.65 -3.53
C LEU A 64 -3.86 -2.24 -3.51
N LEU A 65 -4.10 -1.48 -4.56
CA LEU A 65 -3.65 -0.10 -4.73
C LEU A 65 -4.81 0.84 -4.36
N LEU A 66 -4.91 1.20 -3.08
CA LEU A 66 -6.04 1.93 -2.50
C LEU A 66 -5.61 3.35 -2.07
N ASN A 67 -6.42 4.35 -2.36
CA ASN A 67 -6.29 5.67 -1.75
C ASN A 67 -7.19 5.77 -0.51
N THR A 68 -6.76 6.51 0.52
CA THR A 68 -7.58 6.78 1.71
C THR A 68 -8.78 7.69 1.39
N THR A 69 -8.67 8.50 0.34
CA THR A 69 -9.74 9.34 -0.23
C THR A 69 -9.89 8.98 -1.71
N LEU A 70 -11.09 8.60 -2.16
CA LEU A 70 -11.28 8.00 -3.49
C LEU A 70 -11.62 9.02 -4.59
N THR A 71 -11.89 10.26 -4.24
CA THR A 71 -12.16 11.33 -5.18
C THR A 71 -11.36 12.58 -4.85
N VAL A 72 -11.20 13.45 -5.83
CA VAL A 72 -10.48 14.72 -5.69
C VAL A 72 -11.09 15.73 -6.66
N ARG A 73 -11.08 17.02 -6.31
CA ARG A 73 -11.42 18.09 -7.23
C ARG A 73 -10.25 18.35 -8.17
N GLU A 74 -10.53 18.63 -9.44
CA GLU A 74 -9.53 18.99 -10.42
C GLU A 74 -8.65 20.15 -9.91
N HIS A 75 -7.35 20.02 -10.09
CA HIS A 75 -6.30 20.95 -9.63
C HIS A 75 -6.27 21.26 -8.12
N ALA A 76 -7.02 20.53 -7.29
CA ALA A 76 -7.09 20.79 -5.86
C ALA A 76 -6.81 19.52 -5.05
N ALA A 77 -5.51 19.17 -4.88
CA ALA A 77 -5.08 18.04 -4.07
C ALA A 77 -5.73 18.06 -2.69
N ASN A 78 -6.08 16.90 -2.17
CA ASN A 78 -6.66 16.70 -0.84
C ASN A 78 -8.03 17.38 -0.61
N SER A 79 -8.66 17.90 -1.66
CA SER A 79 -9.93 18.67 -1.57
C SER A 79 -11.10 17.87 -0.98
N HIS A 80 -11.09 16.54 -1.11
CA HIS A 80 -12.16 15.67 -0.61
C HIS A 80 -11.78 14.86 0.63
N SER A 81 -10.70 15.22 1.30
CA SER A 81 -10.21 14.50 2.49
C SER A 81 -11.21 14.46 3.67
N LYS A 82 -12.21 15.36 3.69
CA LYS A 82 -13.23 15.45 4.74
C LYS A 82 -14.62 14.96 4.30
N LEU A 83 -14.75 14.32 3.12
CA LEU A 83 -16.04 13.85 2.60
C LEU A 83 -16.45 12.45 3.13
N GLY A 84 -15.73 11.90 4.11
CA GLY A 84 -16.11 10.63 4.74
C GLY A 84 -15.59 9.37 4.02
N TRP A 85 -14.78 9.49 2.97
CA TRP A 85 -14.19 8.34 2.28
C TRP A 85 -13.44 7.39 3.21
N GLN A 86 -12.84 7.93 4.29
CA GLN A 86 -12.08 7.17 5.27
C GLN A 86 -12.92 6.10 5.97
N MET A 87 -14.24 6.25 6.06
CA MET A 87 -15.13 5.20 6.60
C MET A 87 -15.06 3.94 5.74
N LEU A 88 -15.22 4.09 4.43
CA LEU A 88 -15.17 2.99 3.47
C LEU A 88 -13.74 2.41 3.36
N THR A 89 -12.74 3.26 3.18
CA THR A 89 -11.37 2.81 2.93
C THR A 89 -10.74 2.17 4.17
N THR A 90 -11.10 2.63 5.38
CA THR A 90 -10.71 1.97 6.63
C THR A 90 -11.36 0.59 6.74
N TYR A 91 -12.66 0.46 6.43
CA TYR A 91 -13.34 -0.83 6.40
C TYR A 91 -12.66 -1.82 5.44
N VAL A 92 -12.30 -1.38 4.22
CA VAL A 92 -11.56 -2.24 3.27
C VAL A 92 -10.22 -2.72 3.85
N VAL A 93 -9.47 -1.85 4.54
CA VAL A 93 -8.21 -2.24 5.19
C VAL A 93 -8.46 -3.21 6.34
N GLU A 94 -9.52 -3.03 7.12
CA GLU A 94 -9.93 -3.97 8.18
C GLU A 94 -10.29 -5.35 7.62
N GLU A 95 -11.00 -5.42 6.49
CA GLU A 95 -11.27 -6.69 5.83
C GLU A 95 -9.98 -7.39 5.38
N CYS A 96 -8.98 -6.62 4.89
CA CYS A 96 -7.66 -7.18 4.60
C CYS A 96 -6.94 -7.69 5.88
N MET A 97 -7.16 -7.05 7.04
CA MET A 97 -6.62 -7.52 8.33
C MET A 97 -7.28 -8.82 8.80
N ARG A 98 -8.59 -8.99 8.54
CA ARG A 98 -9.36 -10.19 8.93
C ARG A 98 -9.21 -11.35 7.95
N ALA A 99 -8.75 -11.09 6.73
CA ALA A 99 -8.62 -12.11 5.70
C ALA A 99 -7.75 -13.29 6.17
N PRO A 100 -8.06 -14.55 5.82
CA PRO A 100 -7.31 -15.71 6.33
C PRO A 100 -5.89 -15.81 5.77
N GLN A 101 -5.64 -15.31 4.54
CA GLN A 101 -4.32 -15.36 3.90
C GLN A 101 -3.35 -14.32 4.47
N PRO A 102 -2.03 -14.54 4.33
CA PRO A 102 -1.01 -13.54 4.61
C PRO A 102 -1.20 -12.26 3.79
N VAL A 103 -1.02 -11.09 4.42
CA VAL A 103 -1.07 -9.78 3.74
C VAL A 103 0.05 -8.88 4.25
N VAL A 104 0.78 -8.27 3.33
CA VAL A 104 1.80 -7.28 3.65
C VAL A 104 1.29 -5.88 3.35
N PHE A 105 1.26 -5.02 4.35
CA PHE A 105 0.85 -3.62 4.23
C PHE A 105 2.07 -2.74 4.03
N LEU A 106 2.18 -2.12 2.87
CA LEU A 106 3.21 -1.14 2.54
C LEU A 106 2.72 0.24 2.97
N ALA A 107 3.13 0.66 4.17
CA ALA A 107 2.66 1.87 4.84
C ALA A 107 3.60 3.05 4.55
N TRP A 108 3.36 3.77 3.45
CA TRP A 108 4.20 4.87 3.01
C TRP A 108 3.71 6.23 3.53
N GLY A 109 4.34 6.71 4.59
CA GLY A 109 4.02 7.98 5.25
C GLY A 109 3.07 7.82 6.43
N ARG A 110 3.12 8.78 7.34
CA ARG A 110 2.37 8.75 8.61
C ARG A 110 0.87 8.53 8.49
N PRO A 111 0.15 9.10 7.50
CA PRO A 111 -1.29 8.83 7.36
C PRO A 111 -1.60 7.35 7.10
N ALA A 112 -0.80 6.68 6.22
CA ALA A 112 -0.96 5.26 5.94
C ALA A 112 -0.63 4.40 7.17
N VAL A 113 0.47 4.70 7.87
CA VAL A 113 0.86 4.02 9.11
C VAL A 113 -0.25 4.13 10.16
N LYS A 114 -0.80 5.32 10.38
CA LYS A 114 -1.88 5.55 11.36
C LYS A 114 -3.15 4.76 11.02
N LEU A 115 -3.55 4.75 9.74
CA LEU A 115 -4.74 4.02 9.31
C LEU A 115 -4.58 2.52 9.52
N ILE A 116 -3.43 1.95 9.09
CA ILE A 116 -3.15 0.51 9.22
C ILE A 116 -3.05 0.12 10.70
N ALA A 117 -2.37 0.90 11.54
CA ALA A 117 -2.28 0.66 12.97
C ALA A 117 -3.66 0.67 13.63
N GLY A 118 -4.53 1.61 13.26
CA GLY A 118 -5.91 1.66 13.75
C GLY A 118 -6.73 0.46 13.31
N ALA A 119 -6.60 0.02 12.06
CA ALA A 119 -7.28 -1.18 11.55
C ALA A 119 -6.80 -2.44 12.29
N LYS A 120 -5.49 -2.57 12.53
CA LYS A 120 -4.90 -3.68 13.29
C LYS A 120 -5.42 -3.71 14.72
N ALA A 121 -5.42 -2.59 15.42
CA ALA A 121 -5.93 -2.50 16.80
C ALA A 121 -7.41 -2.90 16.90
N ARG A 122 -8.26 -2.52 15.91
CA ARG A 122 -9.66 -2.96 15.88
C ARG A 122 -9.81 -4.44 15.59
N ALA A 123 -8.99 -5.01 14.71
CA ALA A 123 -8.98 -6.44 14.47
C ALA A 123 -8.54 -7.23 15.72
N GLU A 124 -7.53 -6.75 16.44
CA GLU A 124 -7.07 -7.32 17.72
C GLU A 124 -8.17 -7.22 18.80
N HIS A 125 -8.87 -6.08 18.88
CA HIS A 125 -9.98 -5.90 19.82
C HIS A 125 -11.12 -6.90 19.55
N ALA A 126 -11.50 -7.08 18.28
CA ALA A 126 -12.52 -8.02 17.87
C ALA A 126 -12.19 -9.48 18.22
N LEU A 127 -10.92 -9.87 18.35
CA LEU A 127 -10.54 -11.20 18.85
C LEU A 127 -11.05 -11.46 20.28
N GLY A 128 -11.21 -10.41 21.08
CA GLY A 128 -11.74 -10.52 22.44
C GLY A 128 -13.21 -10.96 22.49
N GLU A 129 -13.97 -10.73 21.41
CA GLU A 129 -15.38 -11.05 21.29
C GLU A 129 -15.62 -12.48 20.74
N LEU A 130 -14.57 -13.12 20.21
CA LEU A 130 -14.61 -14.47 19.66
C LEU A 130 -14.25 -15.51 20.72
N GLY A 131 -14.70 -16.74 20.54
CA GLY A 131 -14.41 -17.89 21.40
C GLY A 131 -13.88 -19.10 20.64
N GLY A 132 -13.26 -20.03 21.38
CA GLY A 132 -12.88 -21.35 20.87
C GLY A 132 -12.04 -21.31 19.58
N GLU A 133 -12.44 -22.14 18.64
CA GLU A 133 -11.74 -22.33 17.35
C GLU A 133 -11.76 -21.07 16.48
N GLU A 134 -12.85 -20.30 16.51
CA GLU A 134 -12.98 -19.07 15.75
C GLU A 134 -11.93 -18.02 16.16
N ARG A 135 -11.73 -17.85 17.47
CA ARG A 135 -10.67 -16.98 17.99
C ARG A 135 -9.27 -17.46 17.60
N ALA A 136 -9.04 -18.77 17.67
CA ALA A 136 -7.74 -19.34 17.29
C ALA A 136 -7.44 -19.10 15.80
N ALA A 137 -8.41 -19.34 14.91
CA ALA A 137 -8.28 -19.10 13.49
C ALA A 137 -8.05 -17.61 13.16
N ALA A 138 -8.83 -16.71 13.77
CA ALA A 138 -8.67 -15.27 13.57
C ALA A 138 -7.32 -14.74 14.11
N SER A 139 -6.86 -15.26 15.24
CA SER A 139 -5.54 -14.93 15.80
C SER A 139 -4.40 -15.39 14.89
N ALA A 140 -4.48 -16.61 14.35
CA ALA A 140 -3.51 -17.12 13.39
C ALA A 140 -3.49 -16.28 12.10
N ALA A 141 -4.65 -15.92 11.57
CA ALA A 141 -4.77 -15.03 10.41
C ALA A 141 -4.12 -13.66 10.67
N LEU A 142 -4.33 -13.08 11.86
CA LEU A 142 -3.77 -11.78 12.23
C LEU A 142 -2.25 -11.82 12.43
N ALA A 143 -1.71 -12.94 12.89
CA ALA A 143 -0.27 -13.15 13.04
C ALA A 143 0.48 -13.08 11.68
N CYS A 144 -0.21 -13.35 10.56
CA CYS A 144 0.33 -13.24 9.21
C CYS A 144 0.01 -11.89 8.54
N LYS A 145 -0.21 -10.83 9.31
CA LYS A 145 -0.39 -9.45 8.83
C LYS A 145 0.83 -8.61 9.16
N PHE A 146 1.60 -8.29 8.15
CA PHE A 146 2.87 -7.59 8.27
C PHE A 146 2.75 -6.13 7.86
N VAL A 147 3.47 -5.24 8.51
CA VAL A 147 3.49 -3.81 8.17
C VAL A 147 4.92 -3.36 7.91
N LEU A 148 5.19 -2.95 6.69
CA LEU A 148 6.46 -2.35 6.27
C LEU A 148 6.26 -0.83 6.15
N ALA A 149 6.75 -0.10 7.15
CA ALA A 149 6.58 1.34 7.23
C ALA A 149 7.82 2.10 6.75
N SER A 150 7.61 3.19 6.03
CA SER A 150 8.65 4.16 5.64
C SER A 150 8.05 5.55 5.45
N THR A 151 8.88 6.53 5.16
CA THR A 151 8.40 7.84 4.71
C THR A 151 7.70 7.75 3.35
N HIS A 152 6.95 8.78 2.96
CA HIS A 152 6.21 8.77 1.69
C HIS A 152 7.16 8.90 0.50
N PRO A 153 6.89 8.23 -0.66
CA PRO A 153 7.74 8.29 -1.85
C PRO A 153 7.77 9.65 -2.57
N SER A 154 7.12 10.68 -2.04
CA SER A 154 7.18 12.02 -2.63
C SER A 154 8.62 12.58 -2.61
N PRO A 155 8.99 13.44 -3.57
CA PRO A 155 10.32 14.09 -3.57
C PRO A 155 10.65 14.84 -2.28
N LEU A 156 9.64 15.27 -1.53
CA LEU A 156 9.81 16.01 -0.27
C LEU A 156 10.30 15.13 0.89
N SER A 157 10.09 13.81 0.81
CA SER A 157 10.32 12.89 1.94
C SER A 157 11.04 11.60 1.58
N ALA A 158 11.05 11.20 0.31
CA ALA A 158 11.52 9.87 -0.08
C ALA A 158 12.95 9.53 0.37
N SER A 159 13.85 10.51 0.43
CA SER A 159 15.26 10.34 0.79
C SER A 159 15.57 10.67 2.25
N ARG A 160 14.56 10.94 3.08
CA ARG A 160 14.76 11.39 4.47
C ARG A 160 13.95 10.54 5.43
N ALA A 161 14.60 10.09 6.50
CA ALA A 161 13.89 9.53 7.65
C ALA A 161 13.08 10.62 8.38
N ALA A 162 12.01 10.23 9.06
CA ALA A 162 11.15 11.15 9.83
C ALA A 162 10.68 10.49 11.13
N GLY A 163 11.35 10.81 12.22
CA GLY A 163 11.12 10.18 13.53
C GLY A 163 11.51 8.69 13.46
N ASP A 164 10.54 7.83 13.72
CA ASP A 164 10.66 6.37 13.70
C ASP A 164 10.55 5.76 12.30
N LEU A 165 10.19 6.55 11.29
CA LEU A 165 10.06 6.06 9.91
C LEU A 165 11.39 6.19 9.15
N PRO A 166 11.94 5.08 8.62
CA PRO A 166 13.09 5.14 7.72
C PRO A 166 12.72 5.87 6.43
N ALA A 167 13.73 6.35 5.70
CA ALA A 167 13.53 6.89 4.36
C ALA A 167 12.87 5.83 3.46
N PHE A 168 12.02 6.26 2.51
CA PHE A 168 11.43 5.36 1.53
C PHE A 168 12.50 4.74 0.62
N LEU A 169 13.41 5.57 0.09
CA LEU A 169 14.53 5.07 -0.70
C LEU A 169 15.53 4.31 0.18
N GLY A 170 15.78 3.07 -0.16
CA GLY A 170 16.60 2.12 0.60
C GLY A 170 15.83 1.33 1.64
N SER A 171 14.50 1.48 1.76
CA SER A 171 13.67 0.69 2.70
C SER A 171 13.40 -0.74 2.25
N ARG A 172 13.66 -1.07 0.99
CA ARG A 172 13.48 -2.39 0.37
C ARG A 172 12.09 -3.00 0.59
N PRO A 173 11.02 -2.26 0.28
CA PRO A 173 9.67 -2.71 0.61
C PRO A 173 9.21 -3.92 -0.21
N PHE A 174 9.72 -4.09 -1.43
CA PHE A 174 9.29 -5.13 -2.37
C PHE A 174 9.92 -6.49 -2.05
N SER A 175 11.24 -6.54 -1.88
CA SER A 175 11.92 -7.78 -1.50
C SER A 175 11.51 -8.23 -0.10
N ARG A 176 11.42 -7.31 0.86
CA ARG A 176 10.96 -7.63 2.23
C ARG A 176 9.52 -8.12 2.27
N ALA A 177 8.64 -7.59 1.41
CA ALA A 177 7.27 -8.11 1.28
C ALA A 177 7.29 -9.56 0.79
N ASN A 178 8.12 -9.87 -0.19
CA ASN A 178 8.27 -11.22 -0.70
C ASN A 178 8.89 -12.18 0.33
N GLU A 179 9.88 -11.73 1.10
CA GLU A 179 10.46 -12.49 2.21
C GLU A 179 9.36 -12.91 3.21
N LEU A 180 8.55 -11.95 3.68
CA LEU A 180 7.46 -12.21 4.63
C LEU A 180 6.35 -13.12 4.06
N LEU A 181 6.00 -12.97 2.79
CA LEU A 181 5.04 -13.86 2.12
C LEU A 181 5.59 -15.29 2.04
N SER A 182 6.85 -15.44 1.66
CA SER A 182 7.51 -16.75 1.53
C SER A 182 7.66 -17.45 2.90
N GLU A 183 7.92 -16.72 3.98
CA GLU A 183 7.92 -17.26 5.35
C GLU A 183 6.55 -17.84 5.75
N CYS A 184 5.47 -17.34 5.16
CA CYS A 184 4.11 -17.85 5.34
C CYS A 184 3.73 -18.94 4.30
N GLY A 185 4.65 -19.39 3.46
CA GLY A 185 4.38 -20.41 2.44
C GLY A 185 3.71 -19.89 1.17
N GLU A 186 3.63 -18.56 1.00
CA GLU A 186 3.06 -17.93 -0.19
C GLU A 186 4.13 -17.72 -1.28
N GLU A 187 3.72 -17.82 -2.54
CA GLU A 187 4.58 -17.48 -3.67
C GLU A 187 4.98 -15.99 -3.63
N PRO A 188 6.20 -15.58 -3.99
CA PRO A 188 6.57 -14.20 -4.12
C PRO A 188 5.69 -13.43 -5.12
N ILE A 189 5.46 -12.14 -4.88
CA ILE A 189 4.84 -11.25 -5.86
C ILE A 189 5.89 -10.88 -6.90
N ASP A 190 5.57 -11.08 -8.18
CA ASP A 190 6.36 -10.50 -9.27
C ASP A 190 6.07 -9.00 -9.36
N TRP A 191 7.00 -8.20 -8.84
CA TRP A 191 6.91 -6.74 -8.86
C TRP A 191 7.34 -6.10 -10.18
N SER A 192 7.85 -6.87 -11.13
CA SER A 192 8.28 -6.34 -12.43
C SER A 192 7.11 -5.72 -13.19
N LEU A 193 7.41 -4.68 -13.94
CA LEU A 193 6.48 -4.00 -14.84
C LEU A 193 7.09 -3.98 -16.24
N PRO A 194 6.28 -3.87 -17.30
CA PRO A 194 6.80 -3.73 -18.65
C PRO A 194 7.75 -2.53 -18.78
N ALA A 195 8.88 -2.77 -19.43
CA ALA A 195 9.89 -1.74 -19.73
C ALA A 195 9.41 -0.78 -20.82
#